data_bde8330cdbc14bae603f7930b2692626
#
_entry.id   bde8330cdbc14bae603f7930b2692626
#
_cell.length_a   1.000
_cell.length_b   1.000
_cell.length_c   1.000
_cell.angle_alpha   90.00
_cell.angle_beta   90.00
_cell.angle_gamma   90.00
#
_symmetry.space_group_name_H-M   'P 1'
#
loop_
_entity.id
_entity.type
_entity.pdbx_description
1 polymer ?
#
loop_
_entity_poly.entity_id
_entity_poly.type
_entity_poly.pdbx_seq_one_letter_code
_entity_poly.pdbx_strand_id
1 'polypeptide(L)'
;MLIWSRKGRAAAGALAVTLFAGVFLLPLAVILLSSLSKQWNGLLPTGFTFAHFVNAFRGAAWDSLFSSLMVGFCASLLALLCGMWAALALRQYGATLQKYLGLAFYLPSAIPSVSVGLGILVAFSQGPLQMNGTFFIVLAAHFVLISAFTFSNVTTGLARISADIENVASSLGASPWYRLRHVTLPLMTPWMISALALSLSLSMGELGATVMIYPPGWTTLPVTIFSLTDRGNIADGSALTIVLVASRCC
;
A
#
# COMPACT_ATOMS: atom_id res chain seq x y z
N MET A 1 22.89 0.25 29.67
CA MET A 1 22.09 -0.99 29.73
C MET A 1 21.39 -1.02 31.09
N LEU A 2 20.04 -0.95 31.10
CA LEU A 2 19.24 -0.84 32.35
C LEU A 2 19.04 -2.19 33.05
N ILE A 3 19.32 -3.33 32.43
CA ILE A 3 19.08 -4.67 32.99
C ILE A 3 20.36 -5.51 32.88
N TRP A 4 21.05 -5.72 34.03
CA TRP A 4 22.33 -6.41 34.08
C TRP A 4 22.23 -7.92 34.32
N SER A 5 21.19 -8.39 35.05
CA SER A 5 21.06 -9.80 35.41
C SER A 5 20.50 -10.64 34.24
N ARG A 6 20.98 -11.88 34.11
CA ARG A 6 20.43 -12.85 33.13
C ARG A 6 18.93 -13.08 33.31
N LYS A 7 18.48 -13.19 34.57
CA LYS A 7 17.07 -13.37 34.94
C LYS A 7 16.23 -12.13 34.56
N GLY A 8 16.76 -10.90 34.79
CA GLY A 8 16.08 -9.67 34.43
C GLY A 8 15.92 -9.51 32.91
N ARG A 9 16.93 -9.89 32.12
CA ARG A 9 16.84 -9.91 30.64
C ARG A 9 15.81 -10.92 30.13
N ALA A 10 15.80 -12.11 30.73
CA ALA A 10 14.82 -13.14 30.36
C ALA A 10 13.39 -12.70 30.72
N ALA A 11 13.17 -12.11 31.89
CA ALA A 11 11.87 -11.59 32.29
C ALA A 11 11.40 -10.43 31.39
N ALA A 12 12.29 -9.48 31.08
CA ALA A 12 11.97 -8.37 30.17
C ALA A 12 11.69 -8.87 28.74
N GLY A 13 12.45 -9.84 28.25
CA GLY A 13 12.22 -10.50 26.98
C GLY A 13 10.88 -11.24 26.93
N ALA A 14 10.58 -12.04 27.96
CA ALA A 14 9.30 -12.73 28.08
C ALA A 14 8.11 -11.74 28.08
N LEU A 15 8.22 -10.67 28.89
CA LEU A 15 7.18 -9.63 28.91
C LEU A 15 6.99 -8.97 27.54
N ALA A 16 8.09 -8.60 26.87
CA ALA A 16 8.02 -7.99 25.54
C ALA A 16 7.37 -8.93 24.51
N VAL A 17 7.75 -10.22 24.50
CA VAL A 17 7.16 -11.23 23.60
C VAL A 17 5.68 -11.43 23.93
N THR A 18 5.31 -11.52 25.20
CA THR A 18 3.90 -11.70 25.60
C THR A 18 3.05 -10.49 25.20
N LEU A 19 3.54 -9.27 25.41
CA LEU A 19 2.85 -8.05 24.99
C LEU A 19 2.73 -7.99 23.47
N PHE A 20 3.81 -8.30 22.75
CA PHE A 20 3.80 -8.35 21.30
C PHE A 20 2.77 -9.39 20.80
N ALA A 21 2.81 -10.60 21.33
CA ALA A 21 1.87 -11.66 20.96
C ALA A 21 0.42 -11.27 21.27
N GLY A 22 0.15 -10.69 22.45
CA GLY A 22 -1.17 -10.22 22.84
C GLY A 22 -1.71 -9.11 21.93
N VAL A 23 -0.89 -8.14 21.59
CA VAL A 23 -1.34 -6.98 20.77
C VAL A 23 -1.44 -7.33 19.30
N PHE A 24 -0.53 -8.13 18.75
CA PHE A 24 -0.47 -8.39 17.31
C PHE A 24 -1.08 -9.72 16.89
N LEU A 25 -0.81 -10.82 17.61
CA LEU A 25 -1.28 -12.15 17.20
C LEU A 25 -2.73 -12.41 17.63
N LEU A 26 -3.18 -11.88 18.77
CA LEU A 26 -4.54 -12.12 19.25
C LEU A 26 -5.61 -11.57 18.29
N PRO A 27 -5.53 -10.31 17.79
CA PRO A 27 -6.48 -9.83 16.80
C PRO A 27 -6.51 -10.67 15.52
N LEU A 28 -5.33 -11.10 15.04
CA LEU A 28 -5.25 -11.96 13.85
C LEU A 28 -5.87 -13.35 14.11
N ALA A 29 -5.64 -13.92 15.29
CA ALA A 29 -6.26 -15.18 15.70
C ALA A 29 -7.77 -15.07 15.77
N VAL A 30 -8.30 -13.95 16.33
CA VAL A 30 -9.76 -13.69 16.39
C VAL A 30 -10.35 -13.58 14.99
N ILE A 31 -9.71 -12.85 14.08
CA ILE A 31 -10.16 -12.75 12.68
C ILE A 31 -10.17 -14.12 12.01
N LEU A 32 -9.10 -14.91 12.20
CA LEU A 32 -9.01 -16.26 11.65
C LEU A 32 -10.11 -17.18 12.22
N LEU A 33 -10.32 -17.17 13.52
CA LEU A 33 -11.38 -17.96 14.16
C LEU A 33 -12.76 -17.51 13.69
N SER A 34 -13.01 -16.21 13.56
CA SER A 34 -14.26 -15.67 13.05
C SER A 34 -14.51 -16.11 11.61
N SER A 35 -13.51 -16.10 10.75
CA SER A 35 -13.61 -16.51 9.35
C SER A 35 -13.96 -18.00 9.17
N LEU A 36 -13.66 -18.82 10.18
CA LEU A 36 -13.90 -20.27 10.17
C LEU A 36 -15.14 -20.65 11.00
N SER A 37 -15.82 -19.71 11.67
CA SER A 37 -16.95 -19.99 12.55
C SER A 37 -18.28 -19.90 11.81
N LYS A 38 -19.21 -20.83 12.08
CA LYS A 38 -20.60 -20.72 11.60
C LYS A 38 -21.38 -19.62 12.30
N GLN A 39 -21.20 -19.51 13.61
CA GLN A 39 -21.84 -18.51 14.47
C GLN A 39 -20.91 -18.14 15.63
N TRP A 40 -20.90 -16.85 15.96
CA TRP A 40 -20.18 -16.33 17.10
C TRP A 40 -21.11 -15.49 17.97
N ASN A 41 -21.89 -16.17 18.82
CA ASN A 41 -22.89 -15.53 19.68
C ASN A 41 -22.50 -15.51 21.17
N GLY A 42 -21.25 -15.92 21.51
CA GLY A 42 -20.75 -15.99 22.88
C GLY A 42 -19.23 -15.73 22.96
N LEU A 43 -18.58 -16.20 24.03
CA LEU A 43 -17.14 -16.06 24.21
C LEU A 43 -16.32 -16.90 23.20
N LEU A 44 -16.89 -18.02 22.73
CA LEU A 44 -16.24 -18.93 21.80
C LEU A 44 -17.10 -19.13 20.56
N PRO A 45 -16.48 -19.30 19.38
CA PRO A 45 -17.19 -19.61 18.15
C PRO A 45 -17.79 -21.01 18.19
N THR A 46 -18.97 -21.18 17.57
CA THR A 46 -19.65 -22.47 17.48
C THR A 46 -19.65 -22.97 16.05
N GLY A 47 -19.23 -24.22 15.86
CA GLY A 47 -19.17 -24.89 14.56
C GLY A 47 -18.10 -24.33 13.62
N PHE A 48 -17.41 -25.20 12.90
CA PHE A 48 -16.43 -24.80 11.89
C PHE A 48 -17.04 -24.90 10.49
N THR A 49 -16.67 -23.94 9.61
CA THR A 49 -17.09 -23.93 8.20
C THR A 49 -16.05 -23.23 7.33
N PHE A 50 -15.93 -23.66 6.08
CA PHE A 50 -15.15 -22.97 5.04
C PHE A 50 -16.05 -22.20 4.06
N ALA A 51 -17.37 -22.15 4.31
CA ALA A 51 -18.32 -21.52 3.41
C ALA A 51 -18.01 -20.03 3.16
N HIS A 52 -17.54 -19.32 4.18
CA HIS A 52 -17.16 -17.90 4.06
C HIS A 52 -16.01 -17.68 3.08
N PHE A 53 -15.02 -18.59 3.01
CA PHE A 53 -13.94 -18.54 2.01
C PHE A 53 -14.45 -18.86 0.61
N VAL A 54 -15.41 -19.79 0.48
CA VAL A 54 -16.04 -20.07 -0.83
C VAL A 54 -16.81 -18.84 -1.32
N ASN A 55 -17.51 -18.16 -0.42
CA ASN A 55 -18.24 -16.92 -0.72
C ASN A 55 -17.29 -15.78 -1.08
N ALA A 56 -16.09 -15.72 -0.48
CA ALA A 56 -15.07 -14.72 -0.76
C ALA A 56 -14.59 -14.73 -2.23
N PHE A 57 -14.67 -15.88 -2.90
CA PHE A 57 -14.30 -16.04 -4.31
C PHE A 57 -15.50 -16.04 -5.27
N ARG A 58 -16.65 -15.50 -4.84
CA ARG A 58 -17.87 -15.45 -5.65
C ARG A 58 -18.50 -14.06 -5.66
N GLY A 59 -19.15 -13.72 -6.78
CA GLY A 59 -19.95 -12.50 -6.92
C GLY A 59 -19.19 -11.22 -6.55
N ALA A 60 -19.85 -10.31 -5.86
CA ALA A 60 -19.32 -8.99 -5.53
C ALA A 60 -17.99 -9.02 -4.72
N ALA A 61 -17.72 -10.07 -3.95
CA ALA A 61 -16.47 -10.21 -3.21
C ALA A 61 -15.28 -10.47 -4.17
N TRP A 62 -15.48 -11.34 -5.16
CA TRP A 62 -14.50 -11.58 -6.22
C TRP A 62 -14.25 -10.32 -7.06
N ASP A 63 -15.32 -9.62 -7.46
CA ASP A 63 -15.23 -8.39 -8.23
C ASP A 63 -14.45 -7.30 -7.46
N SER A 64 -14.65 -7.22 -6.15
CA SER A 64 -13.94 -6.26 -5.30
C SER A 64 -12.44 -6.61 -5.13
N LEU A 65 -12.10 -7.89 -5.08
CA LEU A 65 -10.71 -8.34 -5.07
C LEU A 65 -10.02 -7.98 -6.40
N PHE A 66 -10.68 -8.26 -7.52
CA PHE A 66 -10.17 -7.92 -8.84
C PHE A 66 -10.00 -6.41 -9.01
N SER A 67 -10.99 -5.62 -8.56
CA SER A 67 -10.93 -4.15 -8.57
C SER A 67 -9.75 -3.63 -7.74
N SER A 68 -9.52 -4.19 -6.54
CA SER A 68 -8.37 -3.82 -5.70
C SER A 68 -7.04 -4.12 -6.36
N LEU A 69 -6.89 -5.30 -6.97
CA LEU A 69 -5.66 -5.69 -7.67
C LEU A 69 -5.41 -4.78 -8.88
N MET A 70 -6.45 -4.50 -9.66
CA MET A 70 -6.36 -3.66 -10.86
C MET A 70 -5.99 -2.22 -10.50
N VAL A 71 -6.73 -1.60 -9.56
CA VAL A 71 -6.43 -0.25 -9.06
C VAL A 71 -5.04 -0.20 -8.45
N GLY A 72 -4.72 -1.15 -7.57
CA GLY A 72 -3.43 -1.21 -6.88
C GLY A 72 -2.27 -1.34 -7.84
N PHE A 73 -2.36 -2.25 -8.80
CA PHE A 73 -1.31 -2.44 -9.80
C PHE A 73 -1.12 -1.23 -10.71
N CYS A 74 -2.23 -0.68 -11.27
CA CYS A 74 -2.17 0.50 -12.11
C CYS A 74 -1.64 1.73 -11.36
N ALA A 75 -2.12 1.98 -10.13
CA ALA A 75 -1.66 3.09 -9.32
C ALA A 75 -0.18 2.96 -8.95
N SER A 76 0.26 1.75 -8.56
CA SER A 76 1.65 1.49 -8.20
C SER A 76 2.60 1.64 -9.38
N LEU A 77 2.19 1.17 -10.55
CA LEU A 77 2.97 1.32 -11.78
C LEU A 77 3.10 2.79 -12.18
N LEU A 78 1.99 3.55 -12.15
CA LEU A 78 2.01 4.99 -12.41
C LEU A 78 2.88 5.74 -11.40
N ALA A 79 2.76 5.42 -10.11
CA ALA A 79 3.56 6.03 -9.06
C ALA A 79 5.05 5.71 -9.23
N LEU A 80 5.40 4.49 -9.63
CA LEU A 80 6.78 4.11 -9.92
C LEU A 80 7.34 4.89 -11.11
N LEU A 81 6.60 4.95 -12.20
CA LEU A 81 7.01 5.68 -13.41
C LEU A 81 7.19 7.18 -13.10
N CYS A 82 6.19 7.82 -12.51
CA CYS A 82 6.25 9.25 -12.16
C CYS A 82 7.33 9.53 -11.09
N GLY A 83 7.42 8.70 -10.07
CA GLY A 83 8.43 8.81 -9.01
C GLY A 83 9.86 8.64 -9.54
N MET A 84 10.08 7.70 -10.46
CA MET A 84 11.37 7.51 -11.11
C MET A 84 11.75 8.73 -11.96
N TRP A 85 10.84 9.21 -12.80
CA TRP A 85 11.06 10.41 -13.61
C TRP A 85 11.35 11.63 -12.75
N ALA A 86 10.57 11.85 -11.71
CA ALA A 86 10.77 12.95 -10.78
C ALA A 86 12.12 12.86 -10.06
N ALA A 87 12.48 11.69 -9.56
CA ALA A 87 13.75 11.48 -8.86
C ALA A 87 14.96 11.69 -9.78
N LEU A 88 14.92 11.20 -11.03
CA LEU A 88 15.97 11.40 -12.03
C LEU A 88 16.07 12.88 -12.44
N ALA A 89 14.94 13.56 -12.65
CA ALA A 89 14.91 14.97 -12.97
C ALA A 89 15.48 15.82 -11.82
N LEU A 90 15.04 15.56 -10.58
CA LEU A 90 15.48 16.29 -9.40
C LEU A 90 16.99 16.16 -9.15
N ARG A 91 17.59 15.02 -9.50
CA ARG A 91 19.04 14.79 -9.36
C ARG A 91 19.91 15.80 -10.13
N GLN A 92 19.35 16.46 -11.15
CA GLN A 92 20.04 17.47 -11.97
C GLN A 92 20.04 18.87 -11.33
N TYR A 93 19.25 19.07 -10.27
CA TYR A 93 19.12 20.36 -9.61
C TYR A 93 19.96 20.44 -8.33
N GLY A 94 20.22 21.67 -7.87
CA GLY A 94 20.94 21.91 -6.62
C GLY A 94 20.19 21.40 -5.38
N ALA A 95 20.92 21.10 -4.32
CA ALA A 95 20.41 20.46 -3.09
C ALA A 95 19.19 21.20 -2.48
N THR A 96 19.17 22.53 -2.58
CA THR A 96 18.07 23.35 -2.05
C THR A 96 16.75 23.06 -2.79
N LEU A 97 16.78 23.05 -4.13
CA LEU A 97 15.59 22.80 -4.94
C LEU A 97 15.14 21.34 -4.81
N GLN A 98 16.09 20.39 -4.75
CA GLN A 98 15.78 18.99 -4.47
C GLN A 98 15.02 18.83 -3.16
N LYS A 99 15.42 19.54 -2.10
CA LYS A 99 14.76 19.51 -0.79
C LYS A 99 13.31 20.02 -0.87
N TYR A 100 13.08 21.17 -1.47
CA TYR A 100 11.74 21.76 -1.53
C TYR A 100 10.79 20.97 -2.45
N LEU A 101 11.25 20.56 -3.63
CA LEU A 101 10.42 19.74 -4.53
C LEU A 101 10.20 18.34 -3.96
N GLY A 102 11.21 17.76 -3.29
CA GLY A 102 11.05 16.51 -2.55
C GLY A 102 9.96 16.61 -1.49
N LEU A 103 9.95 17.68 -0.69
CA LEU A 103 8.89 17.92 0.31
C LEU A 103 7.49 17.96 -0.31
N ALA A 104 7.33 18.49 -1.53
CA ALA A 104 6.05 18.53 -2.22
C ALA A 104 5.50 17.11 -2.50
N PHE A 105 6.34 16.13 -2.78
CA PHE A 105 5.94 14.74 -2.94
C PHE A 105 5.45 14.09 -1.63
N TYR A 106 5.89 14.59 -0.48
CA TYR A 106 5.47 14.07 0.83
C TYR A 106 4.19 14.71 1.37
N LEU A 107 3.76 15.87 0.81
CA LEU A 107 2.55 16.56 1.26
C LEU A 107 1.31 15.66 1.32
N PRO A 108 1.00 14.84 0.30
CA PRO A 108 -0.19 13.99 0.35
C PRO A 108 -0.17 12.98 1.50
N SER A 109 1.00 12.50 1.92
CA SER A 109 1.12 11.55 3.03
C SER A 109 0.93 12.18 4.41
N ALA A 110 1.02 13.51 4.52
CA ALA A 110 0.78 14.24 5.74
C ALA A 110 -0.72 14.55 5.97
N ILE A 111 -1.55 14.36 4.95
CA ILE A 111 -3.00 14.63 4.99
C ILE A 111 -3.72 13.31 5.24
N PRO A 112 -4.75 13.26 6.13
CA PRO A 112 -5.58 12.08 6.28
C PRO A 112 -6.18 11.62 4.96
N SER A 113 -6.12 10.31 4.65
CA SER A 113 -6.55 9.79 3.35
C SER A 113 -8.02 10.09 3.03
N VAL A 114 -8.89 10.11 4.05
CA VAL A 114 -10.30 10.53 3.92
C VAL A 114 -10.41 11.96 3.36
N SER A 115 -9.58 12.89 3.85
CA SER A 115 -9.57 14.28 3.37
C SER A 115 -9.04 14.39 1.95
N VAL A 116 -8.05 13.57 1.58
CA VAL A 116 -7.58 13.48 0.19
C VAL A 116 -8.69 12.96 -0.72
N GLY A 117 -9.41 11.91 -0.30
CA GLY A 117 -10.55 11.37 -1.04
C GLY A 117 -11.65 12.42 -1.25
N LEU A 118 -12.03 13.14 -0.19
CA LEU A 118 -13.03 14.21 -0.28
C LEU A 118 -12.56 15.34 -1.22
N GLY A 119 -11.29 15.76 -1.11
CA GLY A 119 -10.72 16.77 -1.99
C GLY A 119 -10.77 16.36 -3.47
N ILE A 120 -10.43 15.12 -3.78
CA ILE A 120 -10.51 14.56 -5.13
C ILE A 120 -11.96 14.48 -5.61
N LEU A 121 -12.88 14.04 -4.74
CA LEU A 121 -14.30 13.99 -5.06
C LEU A 121 -14.82 15.37 -5.47
N VAL A 122 -14.53 16.39 -4.67
CA VAL A 122 -14.97 17.77 -4.94
C VAL A 122 -14.32 18.33 -6.20
N ALA A 123 -13.01 18.12 -6.37
CA ALA A 123 -12.26 18.63 -7.52
C ALA A 123 -12.75 18.06 -8.87
N PHE A 124 -13.16 16.80 -8.88
CA PHE A 124 -13.58 16.08 -10.09
C PHE A 124 -15.09 15.84 -10.18
N SER A 125 -15.89 16.46 -9.28
CA SER A 125 -17.36 16.41 -9.33
C SER A 125 -17.96 17.35 -10.37
N GLN A 126 -17.27 18.43 -10.69
CA GLN A 126 -17.73 19.49 -11.60
C GLN A 126 -16.60 19.90 -12.54
N GLY A 127 -16.95 20.46 -13.69
CA GLY A 127 -15.96 20.97 -14.63
C GLY A 127 -15.70 20.05 -15.83
N PRO A 128 -14.67 20.35 -16.64
CA PRO A 128 -14.41 19.63 -17.89
C PRO A 128 -13.87 18.20 -17.70
N LEU A 129 -13.34 17.89 -16.50
CA LEU A 129 -12.80 16.58 -16.16
C LEU A 129 -13.64 15.91 -15.07
N GLN A 130 -14.86 15.51 -15.44
CA GLN A 130 -15.72 14.74 -14.53
C GLN A 130 -15.25 13.29 -14.47
N MET A 131 -14.69 12.87 -13.33
CA MET A 131 -14.24 11.50 -13.11
C MET A 131 -15.13 10.73 -12.12
N ASN A 132 -16.14 11.36 -11.53
CA ASN A 132 -17.03 10.72 -10.58
C ASN A 132 -17.73 9.51 -11.21
N GLY A 133 -17.84 8.43 -10.45
CA GLY A 133 -18.43 7.19 -10.93
C GLY A 133 -17.54 6.36 -11.86
N THR A 134 -16.26 6.72 -12.03
CA THR A 134 -15.34 6.01 -12.90
C THR A 134 -14.18 5.35 -12.14
N PHE A 135 -13.52 4.38 -12.80
CA PHE A 135 -12.26 3.80 -12.33
C PHE A 135 -11.17 4.87 -12.06
N PHE A 136 -11.14 5.92 -12.89
CA PHE A 136 -10.06 6.91 -12.88
C PHE A 136 -10.01 7.73 -11.60
N ILE A 137 -11.15 8.01 -10.93
CA ILE A 137 -11.14 8.74 -9.67
C ILE A 137 -10.51 7.91 -8.55
N VAL A 138 -10.79 6.59 -8.51
CA VAL A 138 -10.20 5.68 -7.54
C VAL A 138 -8.69 5.56 -7.80
N LEU A 139 -8.32 5.38 -9.08
CA LEU A 139 -6.93 5.33 -9.51
C LEU A 139 -6.15 6.59 -9.10
N ALA A 140 -6.73 7.77 -9.32
CA ALA A 140 -6.11 9.05 -8.97
C ALA A 140 -5.88 9.18 -7.45
N ALA A 141 -6.85 8.79 -6.63
CA ALA A 141 -6.70 8.83 -5.17
C ALA A 141 -5.60 7.88 -4.68
N HIS A 142 -5.59 6.64 -5.15
CA HIS A 142 -4.55 5.67 -4.80
C HIS A 142 -3.17 6.15 -5.27
N PHE A 143 -3.06 6.63 -6.52
CA PHE A 143 -1.81 7.20 -7.04
C PHE A 143 -1.26 8.33 -6.17
N VAL A 144 -2.09 9.30 -5.79
CA VAL A 144 -1.69 10.44 -4.95
C VAL A 144 -1.17 9.95 -3.60
N LEU A 145 -1.89 9.04 -2.94
CA LEU A 145 -1.53 8.55 -1.60
C LEU A 145 -0.24 7.73 -1.57
N ILE A 146 -0.01 6.89 -2.59
CA ILE A 146 1.18 6.03 -2.62
C ILE A 146 2.40 6.71 -3.25
N SER A 147 2.24 7.82 -3.96
CA SER A 147 3.32 8.52 -4.69
C SER A 147 4.47 8.93 -3.77
N ALA A 148 4.17 9.40 -2.56
CA ALA A 148 5.17 9.78 -1.56
C ALA A 148 6.10 8.62 -1.19
N PHE A 149 5.53 7.45 -0.92
CA PHE A 149 6.28 6.25 -0.55
C PHE A 149 7.12 5.71 -1.70
N THR A 150 6.55 5.71 -2.91
CA THR A 150 7.26 5.30 -4.13
C THR A 150 8.43 6.22 -4.41
N PHE A 151 8.22 7.53 -4.38
CA PHE A 151 9.25 8.54 -4.57
C PHE A 151 10.38 8.40 -3.54
N SER A 152 10.05 8.18 -2.26
CA SER A 152 11.00 7.95 -1.18
C SER A 152 11.90 6.74 -1.43
N ASN A 153 11.32 5.60 -1.83
CA ASN A 153 12.09 4.40 -2.14
C ASN A 153 13.02 4.60 -3.33
N VAL A 154 12.52 5.21 -4.39
CA VAL A 154 13.28 5.48 -5.60
C VAL A 154 14.45 6.44 -5.33
N THR A 155 14.21 7.55 -4.63
CA THR A 155 15.26 8.51 -4.29
C THR A 155 16.30 7.91 -3.38
N THR A 156 15.91 7.06 -2.42
CA THR A 156 16.83 6.32 -1.56
C THR A 156 17.72 5.37 -2.37
N GLY A 157 17.12 4.66 -3.33
CA GLY A 157 17.86 3.79 -4.25
C GLY A 157 18.87 4.56 -5.11
N LEU A 158 18.44 5.66 -5.72
CA LEU A 158 19.30 6.52 -6.52
C LEU A 158 20.48 7.10 -5.72
N ALA A 159 20.26 7.47 -4.47
CA ALA A 159 21.31 8.00 -3.59
C ALA A 159 22.38 6.95 -3.24
N ARG A 160 22.11 5.67 -3.42
CA ARG A 160 23.08 4.59 -3.20
C ARG A 160 23.92 4.23 -4.41
N ILE A 161 23.56 4.73 -5.59
CA ILE A 161 24.37 4.57 -6.80
C ILE A 161 25.46 5.64 -6.79
N SER A 162 26.74 5.20 -6.74
CA SER A 162 27.88 6.12 -6.82
C SER A 162 27.87 6.87 -8.16
N ALA A 163 28.08 8.18 -8.11
CA ALA A 163 28.26 8.98 -9.31
C ALA A 163 29.47 8.53 -10.14
N ASP A 164 30.47 7.90 -9.52
CA ASP A 164 31.67 7.39 -10.20
C ASP A 164 31.32 6.32 -11.24
N ILE A 165 30.35 5.47 -10.98
CA ILE A 165 29.90 4.44 -11.94
C ILE A 165 29.37 5.11 -13.22
N GLU A 166 28.57 6.15 -13.07
CA GLU A 166 28.01 6.90 -14.20
C GLU A 166 29.11 7.73 -14.92
N ASN A 167 30.06 8.27 -14.16
CA ASN A 167 31.21 9.03 -14.71
C ASN A 167 32.14 8.12 -15.51
N VAL A 168 32.43 6.91 -15.01
CA VAL A 168 33.24 5.91 -15.75
C VAL A 168 32.54 5.51 -17.05
N ALA A 169 31.24 5.24 -17.01
CA ALA A 169 30.49 4.93 -18.22
C ALA A 169 30.52 6.09 -19.24
N SER A 170 30.47 7.35 -18.76
CA SER A 170 30.59 8.53 -19.61
C SER A 170 31.97 8.63 -20.23
N SER A 171 33.03 8.36 -19.47
CA SER A 171 34.44 8.40 -19.94
C SER A 171 34.70 7.34 -21.01
N LEU A 172 33.96 6.26 -20.99
CA LEU A 172 33.96 5.20 -22.02
C LEU A 172 33.08 5.53 -23.24
N GLY A 173 32.53 6.75 -23.33
CA GLY A 173 31.73 7.21 -24.47
C GLY A 173 30.24 6.83 -24.41
N ALA A 174 29.74 6.37 -23.28
CA ALA A 174 28.31 6.03 -23.15
C ALA A 174 27.42 7.29 -23.19
N SER A 175 26.44 7.30 -24.09
CA SER A 175 25.44 8.37 -24.16
C SER A 175 24.55 8.39 -22.91
N PRO A 176 23.89 9.53 -22.58
CA PRO A 176 23.00 9.62 -21.41
C PRO A 176 21.89 8.56 -21.40
N TRP A 177 21.31 8.28 -22.57
CA TRP A 177 20.28 7.23 -22.72
C TRP A 177 20.86 5.83 -22.50
N TYR A 178 22.03 5.56 -23.02
CA TYR A 178 22.72 4.29 -22.82
C TYR A 178 23.02 4.06 -21.33
N ARG A 179 23.54 5.06 -20.63
CA ARG A 179 23.79 5.00 -19.17
C ARG A 179 22.52 4.74 -18.39
N LEU A 180 21.43 5.48 -18.69
CA LEU A 180 20.15 5.26 -18.02
C LEU A 180 19.69 3.81 -18.15
N ARG A 181 19.68 3.29 -19.40
CA ARG A 181 19.12 1.96 -19.68
C ARG A 181 20.01 0.80 -19.23
N HIS A 182 21.33 0.92 -19.34
CA HIS A 182 22.27 -0.19 -19.13
C HIS A 182 23.04 -0.11 -17.80
N VAL A 183 23.01 1.03 -17.12
CA VAL A 183 23.71 1.22 -15.84
C VAL A 183 22.71 1.59 -14.74
N THR A 184 22.03 2.73 -14.85
CA THR A 184 21.19 3.25 -13.77
C THR A 184 19.97 2.38 -13.51
N LEU A 185 19.17 2.05 -14.54
CA LEU A 185 17.96 1.24 -14.36
C LEU A 185 18.24 -0.18 -13.85
N PRO A 186 19.24 -0.93 -14.36
CA PRO A 186 19.57 -2.25 -13.80
C PRO A 186 20.01 -2.18 -12.35
N LEU A 187 20.80 -1.18 -11.95
CA LEU A 187 21.20 -0.99 -10.56
C LEU A 187 20.02 -0.57 -9.66
N MET A 188 19.01 0.09 -10.23
CA MET A 188 17.79 0.49 -9.54
C MET A 188 16.76 -0.64 -9.39
N THR A 189 16.89 -1.74 -10.13
CA THR A 189 15.89 -2.82 -10.16
C THR A 189 15.44 -3.29 -8.78
N PRO A 190 16.32 -3.57 -7.79
CA PRO A 190 15.89 -4.00 -6.46
C PRO A 190 15.02 -2.94 -5.76
N TRP A 191 15.36 -1.66 -5.92
CA TRP A 191 14.62 -0.54 -5.33
C TRP A 191 13.28 -0.31 -6.04
N MET A 192 13.22 -0.50 -7.35
CA MET A 192 11.99 -0.44 -8.14
C MET A 192 11.01 -1.54 -7.74
N ILE A 193 11.50 -2.78 -7.59
CA ILE A 193 10.68 -3.91 -7.13
C ILE A 193 10.17 -3.64 -5.72
N SER A 194 11.03 -3.19 -4.81
CA SER A 194 10.64 -2.84 -3.44
C SER A 194 9.61 -1.72 -3.41
N ALA A 195 9.80 -0.66 -4.21
CA ALA A 195 8.86 0.44 -4.33
C ALA A 195 7.50 -0.04 -4.86
N LEU A 196 7.49 -0.88 -5.90
CA LEU A 196 6.27 -1.44 -6.49
C LEU A 196 5.51 -2.32 -5.49
N ALA A 197 6.21 -3.24 -4.81
CA ALA A 197 5.62 -4.14 -3.82
C ALA A 197 5.02 -3.37 -2.64
N LEU A 198 5.75 -2.39 -2.09
CA LEU A 198 5.25 -1.55 -0.99
C LEU A 198 4.04 -0.73 -1.43
N SER A 199 4.10 -0.09 -2.60
CA SER A 199 3.01 0.73 -3.13
C SER A 199 1.75 -0.09 -3.38
N LEU A 200 1.89 -1.29 -3.96
CA LEU A 200 0.79 -2.23 -4.15
C LEU A 200 0.18 -2.64 -2.81
N SER A 201 1.01 -2.99 -1.83
CA SER A 201 0.56 -3.37 -0.49
C SER A 201 -0.19 -2.22 0.20
N LEU A 202 0.29 -0.98 0.11
CA LEU A 202 -0.38 0.20 0.66
C LEU A 202 -1.70 0.47 -0.05
N SER A 203 -1.71 0.42 -1.38
CA SER A 203 -2.92 0.63 -2.19
C SER A 203 -4.01 -0.40 -1.88
N MET A 204 -3.65 -1.69 -1.77
CA MET A 204 -4.61 -2.74 -1.42
C MET A 204 -5.19 -2.62 0.00
N GLY A 205 -4.56 -1.88 0.89
CA GLY A 205 -5.09 -1.61 2.24
C GLY A 205 -5.79 -0.27 2.39
N GLU A 206 -5.89 0.52 1.32
CA GLU A 206 -6.47 1.85 1.37
C GLU A 206 -8.01 1.78 1.45
N LEU A 207 -8.55 2.32 2.54
CA LEU A 207 -9.99 2.43 2.77
C LEU A 207 -10.45 3.89 2.81
N GLY A 208 -9.68 4.75 3.49
CA GLY A 208 -10.13 6.08 3.88
C GLY A 208 -10.52 6.98 2.69
N ALA A 209 -9.65 7.10 1.70
CA ALA A 209 -9.98 7.86 0.49
C ALA A 209 -11.02 7.13 -0.35
N THR A 210 -10.88 5.80 -0.47
CA THR A 210 -11.75 5.01 -1.36
C THR A 210 -13.21 5.04 -0.92
N VAL A 211 -13.48 4.99 0.39
CA VAL A 211 -14.88 5.02 0.90
C VAL A 211 -15.60 6.32 0.55
N MET A 212 -14.87 7.41 0.26
CA MET A 212 -15.44 8.70 -0.14
C MET A 212 -15.79 8.78 -1.63
N ILE A 213 -15.14 7.98 -2.46
CA ILE A 213 -15.14 8.18 -3.93
C ILE A 213 -15.57 6.96 -4.73
N TYR A 214 -15.69 5.76 -4.10
CA TYR A 214 -15.89 4.53 -4.85
C TYR A 214 -17.19 4.52 -5.65
N PRO A 215 -17.13 4.22 -6.94
CA PRO A 215 -18.32 3.95 -7.74
C PRO A 215 -18.78 2.50 -7.55
N PRO A 216 -20.08 2.21 -7.72
CA PRO A 216 -20.63 0.85 -7.52
C PRO A 216 -19.91 -0.26 -8.32
N GLY A 217 -19.41 0.05 -9.52
CA GLY A 217 -18.69 -0.91 -10.37
C GLY A 217 -17.21 -1.11 -10.03
N TRP A 218 -16.64 -0.29 -9.13
CA TRP A 218 -15.21 -0.32 -8.77
C TRP A 218 -15.01 -0.30 -7.26
N THR A 219 -15.81 -1.08 -6.55
CA THR A 219 -15.68 -1.25 -5.10
C THR A 219 -14.43 -2.05 -4.80
N THR A 220 -13.54 -1.51 -3.95
CA THR A 220 -12.32 -2.21 -3.54
C THR A 220 -12.59 -3.18 -2.39
N LEU A 221 -11.71 -4.15 -2.21
CA LEU A 221 -11.86 -5.17 -1.17
C LEU A 221 -11.96 -4.60 0.26
N PRO A 222 -11.16 -3.58 0.68
CA PRO A 222 -11.33 -2.92 1.97
C PRO A 222 -12.71 -2.30 2.17
N VAL A 223 -13.28 -1.69 1.13
CA VAL A 223 -14.63 -1.11 1.18
C VAL A 223 -15.70 -2.21 1.33
N THR A 224 -15.53 -3.33 0.64
CA THR A 224 -16.43 -4.49 0.78
C THR A 224 -16.35 -5.08 2.19
N ILE A 225 -15.14 -5.25 2.75
CA ILE A 225 -14.94 -5.70 4.13
C ILE A 225 -15.63 -4.75 5.10
N PHE A 226 -15.43 -3.45 4.95
CA PHE A 226 -16.05 -2.42 5.78
C PHE A 226 -17.59 -2.53 5.71
N SER A 227 -18.16 -2.61 4.52
CA SER A 227 -19.60 -2.71 4.30
C SER A 227 -20.21 -3.98 4.90
N LEU A 228 -19.52 -5.13 4.84
CA LEU A 228 -19.98 -6.38 5.44
C LEU A 228 -19.95 -6.31 6.96
N THR A 229 -18.88 -5.79 7.54
CA THR A 229 -18.74 -5.66 8.99
C THR A 229 -19.72 -4.64 9.58
N ASP A 230 -19.97 -3.54 8.88
CA ASP A 230 -20.96 -2.53 9.26
C ASP A 230 -22.38 -3.09 9.29
N ARG A 231 -22.70 -4.02 8.39
CA ARG A 231 -23.97 -4.75 8.36
C ARG A 231 -24.05 -5.93 9.34
N GLY A 232 -23.03 -6.13 10.17
CA GLY A 232 -22.97 -7.22 11.15
C GLY A 232 -22.53 -8.57 10.59
N ASN A 233 -22.18 -8.67 9.30
CA ASN A 233 -21.65 -9.90 8.72
C ASN A 233 -20.15 -10.03 8.95
N ILE A 234 -19.78 -10.27 10.21
CA ILE A 234 -18.37 -10.28 10.66
C ILE A 234 -17.63 -11.50 10.10
N ALA A 235 -18.28 -12.63 9.93
CA ALA A 235 -17.64 -13.86 9.48
C ALA A 235 -17.16 -13.77 8.02
N ASP A 236 -18.02 -13.29 7.10
CA ASP A 236 -17.62 -13.06 5.71
C ASP A 236 -16.58 -11.91 5.61
N GLY A 237 -16.77 -10.82 6.38
CA GLY A 237 -15.78 -9.73 6.47
C GLY A 237 -14.41 -10.22 6.95
N SER A 238 -14.39 -11.12 7.94
CA SER A 238 -13.15 -11.75 8.44
C SER A 238 -12.49 -12.65 7.40
N ALA A 239 -13.26 -13.45 6.66
CA ALA A 239 -12.74 -14.29 5.59
C ALA A 239 -12.10 -13.44 4.48
N LEU A 240 -12.77 -12.35 4.06
CA LEU A 240 -12.21 -11.41 3.09
C LEU A 240 -10.95 -10.69 3.62
N THR A 241 -10.89 -10.41 4.92
CA THR A 241 -9.69 -9.83 5.54
C THR A 241 -8.50 -10.80 5.45
N ILE A 242 -8.71 -12.10 5.68
CA ILE A 242 -7.66 -13.12 5.50
C ILE A 242 -7.21 -13.19 4.04
N VAL A 243 -8.15 -13.16 3.08
CA VAL A 243 -7.84 -13.12 1.64
C VAL A 243 -7.03 -11.86 1.29
N LEU A 244 -7.40 -10.69 1.84
CA LEU A 244 -6.67 -9.44 1.65
C LEU A 244 -5.22 -9.56 2.18
N VAL A 245 -5.04 -10.07 3.40
CA VAL A 245 -3.71 -10.26 4.00
C VAL A 245 -2.88 -11.23 3.15
N ALA A 246 -3.45 -12.36 2.75
CA ALA A 246 -2.77 -13.32 1.89
C ALA A 246 -2.33 -12.72 0.55
N SER A 247 -3.21 -11.95 -0.10
CA SER A 247 -2.91 -11.30 -1.39
C SER A 247 -1.81 -10.21 -1.31
N ARG A 248 -1.54 -9.69 -0.10
CA ARG A 248 -0.46 -8.70 0.14
C ARG A 248 0.89 -9.36 0.44
N CYS A 249 0.89 -10.64 0.82
CA CYS A 249 2.10 -11.40 1.14
C CYS A 249 2.68 -12.16 -0.07
N CYS A 250 1.91 -12.30 -1.15
CA CYS A 250 2.36 -12.89 -2.42
C CYS A 250 2.96 -11.84 -3.35
#